data_ca5fd11d4967f90b2a512d956a7335f9
#
_entry.id   ca5fd11d4967f90b2a512d956a7335f9
#
_cell.length_a   1.000
_cell.length_b   1.000
_cell.length_c   1.000
_cell.angle_alpha   90.00
_cell.angle_beta   90.00
_cell.angle_gamma   90.00
#
_symmetry.space_group_name_H-M   'P 1'
#
loop_
_entity.id
_entity.type
_entity.pdbx_description
1 polymer ?
#
loop_
_entity_poly.entity_id
_entity_poly.type
_entity_poly.pdbx_seq_one_letter_code
_entity_poly.pdbx_strand_id
1 'polypeptide(L)'
;VELTTYNADVHLFCSVLVAFEVSQLGVVNTSLSARSFSLANLDRGASAEVYLYVAVLIFFAAYVLDEAYVLAQEGTAYVRSLYNLLNFAFKCSFALLIVLFLRKHFLAAGLTRSYLSRPEDFVPFHAVSQVDHTLKVVLGVLIFLTILKTLRYSRLFYDVRLAQRAIQIALPGICHMALVVSVYFFVFMAFGYLVFGQHEWNYSDMTHATQTVFSYCVSAFQNTEFAHSRAMGVLFLLSFTLVMVCVLINLFQAVILSAYE
;
A
#
# COMPACT_ATOMS: atom_id res chain seq x y z
N VAL A 1 7.37 9.30 -24.68
CA VAL A 1 8.84 9.21 -24.82
C VAL A 1 9.35 8.29 -23.72
N GLU A 2 10.11 7.27 -24.10
CA GLU A 2 10.75 6.35 -23.15
C GLU A 2 12.26 6.46 -23.28
N LEU A 3 12.95 6.54 -22.13
CA LEU A 3 14.41 6.57 -22.03
C LEU A 3 14.81 5.57 -20.95
N THR A 4 15.82 4.74 -21.26
CA THR A 4 16.42 3.84 -20.27
C THR A 4 17.90 4.17 -20.12
N THR A 5 18.33 4.42 -18.90
CA THR A 5 19.72 4.66 -18.53
C THR A 5 20.24 3.56 -17.62
N TYR A 6 21.53 3.28 -17.69
CA TYR A 6 22.21 2.30 -16.84
C TYR A 6 23.31 2.97 -16.03
N ASN A 7 23.28 2.75 -14.71
CA ASN A 7 24.35 3.17 -13.82
C ASN A 7 25.23 1.95 -13.49
N ALA A 8 26.49 1.99 -13.94
CA ALA A 8 27.43 0.89 -13.79
C ALA A 8 27.90 0.71 -12.34
N ASP A 9 27.99 1.79 -11.56
CA ASP A 9 28.51 1.75 -10.19
C ASP A 9 27.61 0.96 -9.24
N VAL A 10 26.29 1.08 -9.43
CA VAL A 10 25.29 0.41 -8.59
C VAL A 10 24.54 -0.71 -9.30
N HIS A 11 24.89 -1.00 -10.56
CA HIS A 11 24.23 -2.01 -11.41
C HIS A 11 22.71 -1.86 -11.52
N LEU A 12 22.22 -0.60 -11.58
CA LEU A 12 20.83 -0.29 -11.69
C LEU A 12 20.47 0.32 -13.05
N PHE A 13 19.33 -0.10 -13.56
CA PHE A 13 18.70 0.54 -14.71
C PHE A 13 17.66 1.55 -14.21
N CYS A 14 17.53 2.66 -14.90
CA CYS A 14 16.48 3.64 -14.66
C CYS A 14 15.66 3.80 -15.96
N SER A 15 14.39 3.47 -15.93
CA SER A 15 13.43 3.73 -17.01
C SER A 15 12.66 5.00 -16.70
N VAL A 16 12.75 5.96 -17.61
CA VAL A 16 12.03 7.24 -17.55
C VAL A 16 10.99 7.22 -18.66
N LEU A 17 9.72 7.34 -18.29
CA LEU A 17 8.60 7.45 -19.22
C LEU A 17 7.97 8.84 -19.07
N VAL A 18 7.93 9.59 -20.15
CA VAL A 18 7.20 10.85 -20.26
C VAL A 18 6.00 10.59 -21.18
N ALA A 19 4.80 10.63 -20.61
CA ALA A 19 3.56 10.49 -21.37
C ALA A 19 2.86 11.85 -21.50
N PHE A 20 2.45 12.16 -22.72
CA PHE A 20 1.65 13.35 -23.04
C PHE A 20 0.25 12.87 -23.44
N GLU A 21 -0.72 13.12 -22.59
CA GLU A 21 -2.12 12.76 -22.83
C GLU A 21 -2.88 13.99 -23.30
N VAL A 22 -3.39 13.95 -24.53
CA VAL A 22 -4.20 15.05 -25.08
C VAL A 22 -5.67 14.69 -24.88
N SER A 23 -6.36 15.48 -24.05
CA SER A 23 -7.80 15.36 -23.86
C SER A 23 -8.56 15.78 -25.13
N GLN A 24 -9.78 15.30 -25.31
CA GLN A 24 -10.69 15.74 -26.38
C GLN A 24 -10.97 17.26 -26.36
N LEU A 25 -10.77 17.89 -25.22
CA LEU A 25 -10.90 19.34 -25.04
C LEU A 25 -9.61 20.11 -25.36
N GLY A 26 -8.56 19.46 -25.88
CA GLY A 26 -7.28 20.09 -26.22
C GLY A 26 -6.34 20.31 -25.03
N VAL A 27 -6.72 19.90 -23.83
CA VAL A 27 -5.83 20.00 -22.64
C VAL A 27 -4.77 18.91 -22.73
N VAL A 28 -3.50 19.30 -22.61
CA VAL A 28 -2.36 18.38 -22.59
C VAL A 28 -1.98 18.13 -21.13
N ASN A 29 -2.15 16.88 -20.69
CA ASN A 29 -1.69 16.42 -19.40
C ASN A 29 -0.34 15.70 -19.58
N THR A 30 0.69 16.10 -18.81
CA THR A 30 2.02 15.49 -18.88
C THR A 30 2.26 14.69 -17.61
N SER A 31 2.55 13.40 -17.76
CA SER A 31 2.95 12.52 -16.67
C SER A 31 4.39 12.06 -16.84
N LEU A 32 5.18 12.17 -15.76
CA LEU A 32 6.57 11.72 -15.68
C LEU A 32 6.64 10.55 -14.72
N SER A 33 7.14 9.42 -15.19
CA SER A 33 7.40 8.23 -14.36
C SER A 33 8.87 7.83 -14.50
N ALA A 34 9.64 7.99 -13.44
CA ALA A 34 11.03 7.53 -13.35
C ALA A 34 11.12 6.38 -12.35
N ARG A 35 11.61 5.23 -12.80
CA ARG A 35 11.69 4.01 -11.96
C ARG A 35 13.03 3.32 -12.13
N SER A 36 13.68 3.05 -10.99
CA SER A 36 14.90 2.25 -10.96
C SER A 36 14.59 0.78 -10.69
N PHE A 37 15.26 -0.10 -11.42
CA PHE A 37 15.12 -1.54 -11.28
C PHE A 37 16.44 -2.25 -11.55
N SER A 38 16.59 -3.45 -11.01
CA SER A 38 17.73 -4.32 -11.27
C SER A 38 17.31 -5.46 -12.19
N LEU A 39 18.11 -5.73 -13.20
CA LEU A 39 18.05 -6.98 -13.96
C LEU A 39 18.80 -8.03 -13.13
N ALA A 40 18.04 -8.86 -12.39
CA ALA A 40 18.63 -9.98 -11.68
C ALA A 40 19.22 -10.97 -12.70
N ASN A 41 20.54 -11.10 -12.71
CA ASN A 41 21.23 -12.11 -13.53
C ASN A 41 21.12 -13.47 -12.81
N LEU A 42 20.09 -14.24 -13.12
CA LEU A 42 20.04 -15.65 -12.69
C LEU A 42 21.18 -16.47 -13.31
N ASP A 43 21.76 -16.00 -14.44
CA ASP A 43 22.89 -16.65 -15.13
C ASP A 43 24.22 -16.55 -14.37
N ARG A 44 24.32 -15.68 -13.36
CA ARG A 44 25.46 -15.60 -12.43
C ARG A 44 25.17 -16.25 -11.10
N GLY A 45 24.03 -16.89 -10.95
CA GLY A 45 23.61 -17.54 -9.71
C GLY A 45 24.62 -18.63 -9.36
N ALA A 46 25.33 -18.41 -8.27
CA ALA A 46 25.98 -19.50 -7.58
C ALA A 46 24.92 -20.59 -7.35
N SER A 47 25.30 -21.85 -7.47
CA SER A 47 24.42 -23.00 -7.24
C SER A 47 23.57 -22.87 -5.96
N ALA A 48 24.07 -22.14 -4.96
CA ALA A 48 23.40 -21.85 -3.70
C ALA A 48 22.10 -21.06 -3.87
N GLU A 49 22.00 -20.05 -4.78
CA GLU A 49 20.78 -19.26 -4.99
C GLU A 49 19.67 -20.13 -5.60
N VAL A 50 20.02 -20.99 -6.55
CA VAL A 50 19.05 -21.90 -7.17
C VAL A 50 18.48 -22.87 -6.15
N TYR A 51 19.32 -23.44 -5.27
CA TYR A 51 18.86 -24.31 -4.19
C TYR A 51 17.92 -23.60 -3.23
N LEU A 52 18.20 -22.33 -2.92
CA LEU A 52 17.35 -21.51 -2.05
C LEU A 52 15.98 -21.25 -2.69
N TYR A 53 15.92 -20.94 -3.99
CA TYR A 53 14.65 -20.78 -4.69
C TYR A 53 13.83 -22.07 -4.73
N VAL A 54 14.48 -23.21 -5.00
CA VAL A 54 13.82 -24.51 -4.98
C VAL A 54 13.29 -24.85 -3.58
N ALA A 55 14.08 -24.59 -2.54
CA ALA A 55 13.66 -24.80 -1.16
C ALA A 55 12.42 -23.95 -0.82
N VAL A 56 12.42 -22.65 -1.19
CA VAL A 56 11.28 -21.75 -0.98
C VAL A 56 10.03 -22.26 -1.67
N LEU A 57 10.14 -22.76 -2.91
CA LEU A 57 9.02 -23.33 -3.65
C LEU A 57 8.47 -24.60 -2.98
N ILE A 58 9.34 -25.48 -2.50
CA ILE A 58 8.93 -26.70 -1.79
C ILE A 58 8.19 -26.34 -0.48
N PHE A 59 8.74 -25.43 0.33
CA PHE A 59 8.09 -24.99 1.55
C PHE A 59 6.74 -24.30 1.26
N PHE A 60 6.67 -23.49 0.20
CA PHE A 60 5.42 -22.85 -0.21
C PHE A 60 4.38 -23.89 -0.64
N ALA A 61 4.76 -24.88 -1.44
CA ALA A 61 3.86 -25.94 -1.86
C ALA A 61 3.30 -26.72 -0.65
N ALA A 62 4.16 -27.11 0.28
CA ALA A 62 3.72 -27.77 1.51
C ALA A 62 2.76 -26.90 2.32
N TYR A 63 3.04 -25.60 2.41
CA TYR A 63 2.22 -24.64 3.13
C TYR A 63 0.84 -24.39 2.48
N VAL A 64 0.78 -24.46 1.14
CA VAL A 64 -0.49 -24.38 0.39
C VAL A 64 -1.32 -25.66 0.56
N LEU A 65 -0.67 -26.83 0.55
CA LEU A 65 -1.35 -28.11 0.79
C LEU A 65 -1.97 -28.20 2.19
N ASP A 66 -1.26 -27.72 3.22
CA ASP A 66 -1.78 -27.62 4.57
C ASP A 66 -3.06 -26.76 4.63
N GLU A 67 -3.04 -25.59 3.99
CA GLU A 67 -4.23 -24.73 3.96
C GLU A 67 -5.40 -25.33 3.16
N ALA A 68 -5.10 -25.99 2.04
CA ALA A 68 -6.14 -26.68 1.27
C ALA A 68 -6.81 -27.77 2.10
N TYR A 69 -6.04 -28.46 2.93
CA TYR A 69 -6.56 -29.45 3.87
C TYR A 69 -7.47 -28.81 4.94
N VAL A 70 -7.05 -27.70 5.56
CA VAL A 70 -7.87 -26.97 6.54
C VAL A 70 -9.13 -26.44 5.90
N LEU A 71 -9.05 -25.87 4.69
CA LEU A 71 -10.21 -25.39 3.94
C LEU A 71 -11.20 -26.50 3.62
N ALA A 72 -10.71 -27.70 3.28
CA ALA A 72 -11.55 -28.87 3.01
C ALA A 72 -12.28 -29.38 4.26
N GLN A 73 -11.65 -29.25 5.44
CA GLN A 73 -12.25 -29.66 6.72
C GLN A 73 -13.25 -28.64 7.25
N GLU A 74 -12.92 -27.37 7.25
CA GLU A 74 -13.74 -26.30 7.87
C GLU A 74 -14.87 -25.79 6.95
N GLY A 75 -14.74 -25.94 5.64
CA GLY A 75 -15.73 -25.51 4.64
C GLY A 75 -16.09 -24.02 4.80
N THR A 76 -17.38 -23.72 4.95
CA THR A 76 -17.88 -22.34 5.09
C THR A 76 -17.49 -21.67 6.42
N ALA A 77 -17.16 -22.44 7.45
CA ALA A 77 -16.71 -21.91 8.73
C ALA A 77 -15.32 -21.25 8.63
N TYR A 78 -14.51 -21.69 7.65
CA TYR A 78 -13.21 -21.11 7.36
C TYR A 78 -13.26 -19.59 7.13
N VAL A 79 -14.23 -19.10 6.34
CA VAL A 79 -14.36 -17.67 5.99
C VAL A 79 -14.79 -16.81 7.18
N ARG A 80 -15.42 -17.39 8.20
CA ARG A 80 -15.85 -16.65 9.41
C ARG A 80 -14.68 -16.31 10.33
N SER A 81 -13.56 -17.00 10.21
CA SER A 81 -12.35 -16.74 11.00
C SER A 81 -11.49 -15.68 10.30
N LEU A 82 -11.34 -14.50 10.91
CA LEU A 82 -10.45 -13.46 10.43
C LEU A 82 -8.99 -13.95 10.27
N TYR A 83 -8.60 -14.89 11.14
CA TYR A 83 -7.26 -15.48 11.09
C TYR A 83 -7.06 -16.34 9.83
N ASN A 84 -8.03 -17.18 9.48
CA ASN A 84 -7.98 -18.01 8.28
C ASN A 84 -7.97 -17.12 7.02
N LEU A 85 -8.75 -16.03 7.05
CA LEU A 85 -8.76 -15.04 5.97
C LEU A 85 -7.39 -14.36 5.79
N LEU A 86 -6.73 -13.97 6.89
CA LEU A 86 -5.37 -13.42 6.85
C LEU A 86 -4.34 -14.43 6.34
N ASN A 87 -4.44 -15.71 6.75
CA ASN A 87 -3.60 -16.78 6.24
C ASN A 87 -3.78 -16.97 4.73
N PHE A 88 -5.02 -16.99 4.28
CA PHE A 88 -5.35 -17.10 2.86
C PHE A 88 -4.80 -15.91 2.06
N ALA A 89 -5.03 -14.68 2.54
CA ALA A 89 -4.50 -13.47 1.90
C ALA A 89 -2.97 -13.49 1.81
N PHE A 90 -2.28 -13.93 2.87
CA PHE A 90 -0.83 -14.11 2.89
C PHE A 90 -0.37 -15.09 1.80
N LYS A 91 -1.02 -16.26 1.68
CA LYS A 91 -0.66 -17.28 0.68
C LYS A 91 -0.94 -16.81 -0.75
N CYS A 92 -2.07 -16.12 -0.98
CA CYS A 92 -2.36 -15.51 -2.28
C CYS A 92 -1.33 -14.43 -2.66
N SER A 93 -0.94 -13.58 -1.71
CA SER A 93 0.10 -12.56 -1.95
C SER A 93 1.46 -13.20 -2.25
N PHE A 94 1.79 -14.30 -1.58
CA PHE A 94 3.04 -15.02 -1.83
C PHE A 94 3.03 -15.74 -3.19
N ALA A 95 1.91 -16.35 -3.58
CA ALA A 95 1.74 -16.95 -4.91
C ALA A 95 1.89 -15.87 -6.01
N LEU A 96 1.25 -14.71 -5.83
CA LEU A 96 1.36 -13.59 -6.75
C LEU A 96 2.80 -13.09 -6.86
N LEU A 97 3.53 -13.03 -5.74
CA LEU A 97 4.95 -12.66 -5.74
C LEU A 97 5.79 -13.62 -6.58
N ILE A 98 5.58 -14.94 -6.44
CA ILE A 98 6.28 -15.96 -7.25
C ILE A 98 5.98 -15.75 -8.74
N VAL A 99 4.71 -15.57 -9.12
CA VAL A 99 4.29 -15.35 -10.51
C VAL A 99 4.93 -14.09 -11.10
N LEU A 100 4.93 -12.99 -10.34
CA LEU A 100 5.54 -11.72 -10.76
C LEU A 100 7.06 -11.85 -10.89
N PHE A 101 7.71 -12.58 -9.99
CA PHE A 101 9.14 -12.84 -10.05
C PHE A 101 9.52 -13.63 -11.31
N LEU A 102 8.80 -14.71 -11.60
CA LEU A 102 9.00 -15.48 -12.83
C LEU A 102 8.74 -14.62 -14.07
N ARG A 103 7.65 -13.86 -14.10
CA ARG A 103 7.33 -12.95 -15.20
C ARG A 103 8.43 -11.91 -15.43
N LYS A 104 8.96 -11.30 -14.33
CA LYS A 104 10.09 -10.37 -14.42
C LYS A 104 11.30 -11.05 -15.05
N HIS A 105 11.63 -12.26 -14.60
CA HIS A 105 12.78 -13.01 -15.10
C HIS A 105 12.67 -13.32 -16.60
N PHE A 106 11.53 -13.85 -17.05
CA PHE A 106 11.31 -14.15 -18.47
C PHE A 106 11.32 -12.89 -19.34
N LEU A 107 10.70 -11.81 -18.90
CA LEU A 107 10.73 -10.52 -19.60
C LEU A 107 12.17 -9.97 -19.70
N ALA A 108 12.89 -9.96 -18.59
CA ALA A 108 14.27 -9.47 -18.54
C ALA A 108 15.18 -10.27 -19.48
N ALA A 109 15.10 -11.61 -19.44
CA ALA A 109 15.89 -12.48 -20.33
C ALA A 109 15.56 -12.27 -21.81
N GLY A 110 14.27 -12.11 -22.14
CA GLY A 110 13.83 -11.82 -23.51
C GLY A 110 14.34 -10.49 -24.03
N LEU A 111 14.20 -9.42 -23.24
CA LEU A 111 14.67 -8.07 -23.63
C LEU A 111 16.19 -7.98 -23.71
N THR A 112 16.91 -8.62 -22.78
CA THR A 112 18.39 -8.68 -22.83
C THR A 112 18.86 -9.40 -24.09
N ARG A 113 18.22 -10.51 -24.47
CA ARG A 113 18.53 -11.23 -25.71
C ARG A 113 18.25 -10.36 -26.95
N SER A 114 17.14 -9.62 -26.97
CA SER A 114 16.81 -8.71 -28.09
C SER A 114 17.84 -7.59 -28.19
N TYR A 115 18.26 -6.99 -27.09
CA TYR A 115 19.30 -5.96 -27.05
C TYR A 115 20.66 -6.48 -27.58
N LEU A 116 21.06 -7.68 -27.16
CA LEU A 116 22.33 -8.26 -27.62
C LEU A 116 22.31 -8.66 -29.11
N SER A 117 21.12 -9.02 -29.65
CA SER A 117 21.00 -9.37 -31.07
C SER A 117 20.97 -8.15 -32.01
N ARG A 118 20.45 -7.01 -31.53
CA ARG A 118 20.33 -5.75 -32.29
C ARG A 118 20.58 -4.54 -31.40
N PRO A 119 21.82 -4.19 -31.13
CA PRO A 119 22.16 -3.12 -30.18
C PRO A 119 21.76 -1.72 -30.68
N GLU A 120 21.48 -1.56 -31.98
CA GLU A 120 21.04 -0.29 -32.58
C GLU A 120 19.51 -0.07 -32.47
N ASP A 121 18.75 -1.13 -32.19
CA ASP A 121 17.31 -1.03 -32.06
C ASP A 121 16.91 -0.62 -30.63
N PHE A 122 15.90 0.24 -30.53
CA PHE A 122 15.35 0.61 -29.23
C PHE A 122 14.64 -0.57 -28.57
N VAL A 123 15.01 -0.90 -27.33
CA VAL A 123 14.39 -1.96 -26.54
C VAL A 123 13.64 -1.34 -25.33
N PRO A 124 12.30 -1.50 -25.24
CA PRO A 124 11.49 -0.90 -24.20
C PRO A 124 11.63 -1.67 -22.87
N PHE A 125 12.44 -1.18 -21.96
CA PHE A 125 12.59 -1.77 -20.61
C PHE A 125 11.50 -1.34 -19.62
N HIS A 126 10.60 -0.46 -20.03
CA HIS A 126 9.49 0.02 -19.17
C HIS A 126 8.62 -1.13 -18.64
N ALA A 127 8.36 -2.15 -19.46
CA ALA A 127 7.56 -3.31 -19.06
C ALA A 127 8.20 -4.07 -17.88
N VAL A 128 9.53 -4.25 -17.89
CA VAL A 128 10.26 -4.88 -16.76
C VAL A 128 10.21 -3.99 -15.53
N SER A 129 10.38 -2.67 -15.70
CA SER A 129 10.30 -1.69 -14.62
C SER A 129 8.91 -1.71 -13.94
N GLN A 130 7.84 -1.83 -14.73
CA GLN A 130 6.48 -1.90 -14.20
C GLN A 130 6.24 -3.19 -13.39
N VAL A 131 6.70 -4.33 -13.89
CA VAL A 131 6.60 -5.61 -13.16
C VAL A 131 7.44 -5.57 -11.89
N ASP A 132 8.63 -5.00 -11.91
CA ASP A 132 9.50 -4.83 -10.74
C ASP A 132 8.86 -3.94 -9.68
N HIS A 133 8.21 -2.84 -10.09
CA HIS A 133 7.45 -1.98 -9.18
C HIS A 133 6.28 -2.72 -8.52
N THR A 134 5.49 -3.45 -9.31
CA THR A 134 4.37 -4.25 -8.79
C THR A 134 4.87 -5.33 -7.83
N LEU A 135 5.99 -5.97 -8.13
CA LEU A 135 6.64 -6.95 -7.26
C LEU A 135 7.04 -6.33 -5.91
N LYS A 136 7.62 -5.13 -5.91
CA LYS A 136 7.98 -4.39 -4.69
C LYS A 136 6.74 -4.05 -3.85
N VAL A 137 5.64 -3.63 -4.49
CA VAL A 137 4.37 -3.36 -3.80
C VAL A 137 3.81 -4.63 -3.15
N VAL A 138 3.76 -5.74 -3.90
CA VAL A 138 3.28 -7.04 -3.37
C VAL A 138 4.18 -7.52 -2.23
N LEU A 139 5.49 -7.34 -2.33
CA LEU A 139 6.44 -7.65 -1.25
C LEU A 139 6.14 -6.82 0.00
N GLY A 140 5.86 -5.52 -0.16
CA GLY A 140 5.46 -4.64 0.96
C GLY A 140 4.18 -5.13 1.64
N VAL A 141 3.16 -5.51 0.87
CA VAL A 141 1.93 -6.10 1.39
C VAL A 141 2.21 -7.40 2.14
N LEU A 142 3.06 -8.26 1.59
CA LEU A 142 3.43 -9.54 2.21
C LEU A 142 4.15 -9.33 3.54
N ILE A 143 5.08 -8.38 3.62
CA ILE A 143 5.75 -8.01 4.88
C ILE A 143 4.72 -7.51 5.91
N PHE A 144 3.81 -6.64 5.49
CA PHE A 144 2.74 -6.14 6.36
C PHE A 144 1.86 -7.27 6.90
N LEU A 145 1.41 -8.19 6.05
CA LEU A 145 0.62 -9.36 6.47
C LEU A 145 1.42 -10.27 7.41
N THR A 146 2.74 -10.42 7.20
CA THR A 146 3.62 -11.18 8.09
C THR A 146 3.67 -10.55 9.47
N ILE A 147 3.80 -9.22 9.57
CA ILE A 147 3.78 -8.49 10.84
C ILE A 147 2.43 -8.71 11.54
N LEU A 148 1.31 -8.55 10.83
CA LEU A 148 -0.03 -8.80 11.39
C LEU A 148 -0.18 -10.23 11.91
N LYS A 149 0.35 -11.21 11.17
CA LYS A 149 0.33 -12.61 11.61
C LYS A 149 1.18 -12.82 12.86
N THR A 150 2.33 -12.15 12.97
CA THR A 150 3.23 -12.21 14.12
C THR A 150 2.57 -11.64 15.39
N LEU A 151 1.67 -10.65 15.26
CA LEU A 151 0.93 -10.09 16.40
C LEU A 151 0.09 -11.15 17.14
N ARG A 152 -0.24 -12.27 16.50
CA ARG A 152 -0.90 -13.40 17.19
C ARG A 152 -0.05 -13.96 18.31
N TYR A 153 1.27 -14.01 18.13
CA TYR A 153 2.18 -14.55 19.13
C TYR A 153 2.32 -13.61 20.34
N SER A 154 1.94 -12.34 20.22
CA SER A 154 1.89 -11.40 21.34
C SER A 154 0.91 -11.85 22.44
N ARG A 155 -0.08 -12.70 22.09
CA ARG A 155 -1.01 -13.33 23.07
C ARG A 155 -0.32 -14.23 24.10
N LEU A 156 0.94 -14.59 23.89
CA LEU A 156 1.74 -15.33 24.88
C LEU A 156 2.01 -14.49 26.14
N PHE A 157 2.05 -13.16 26.00
CA PHE A 157 2.25 -12.24 27.12
C PHE A 157 0.92 -11.97 27.82
N TYR A 158 0.91 -12.09 29.16
CA TYR A 158 -0.31 -11.91 29.97
C TYR A 158 -0.93 -10.51 29.80
N ASP A 159 -0.10 -9.47 29.88
CA ASP A 159 -0.55 -8.07 29.78
C ASP A 159 -1.18 -7.76 28.42
N VAL A 160 -0.62 -8.33 27.34
CA VAL A 160 -1.16 -8.18 25.99
C VAL A 160 -2.51 -8.90 25.84
N ARG A 161 -2.68 -10.05 26.49
CA ARG A 161 -4.00 -10.75 26.50
C ARG A 161 -5.06 -9.95 27.22
N LEU A 162 -4.68 -9.31 28.34
CA LEU A 162 -5.60 -8.46 29.10
C LEU A 162 -6.04 -7.27 28.24
N ALA A 163 -5.08 -6.56 27.63
CA ALA A 163 -5.37 -5.44 26.73
C ALA A 163 -6.23 -5.86 25.53
N GLN A 164 -5.96 -7.03 24.91
CA GLN A 164 -6.77 -7.54 23.82
C GLN A 164 -8.21 -7.85 24.24
N ARG A 165 -8.44 -8.39 25.44
CA ARG A 165 -9.78 -8.62 25.96
C ARG A 165 -10.54 -7.32 26.19
N ALA A 166 -9.89 -6.32 26.78
CA ALA A 166 -10.48 -5.00 26.95
C ALA A 166 -10.90 -4.38 25.61
N ILE A 167 -10.01 -4.42 24.61
CA ILE A 167 -10.34 -3.95 23.25
C ILE A 167 -11.51 -4.74 22.64
N GLN A 168 -11.57 -6.06 22.80
CA GLN A 168 -12.69 -6.86 22.29
C GLN A 168 -14.04 -6.49 22.93
N ILE A 169 -14.05 -6.19 24.22
CA ILE A 169 -15.26 -5.73 24.93
C ILE A 169 -15.67 -4.34 24.44
N ALA A 170 -14.68 -3.43 24.25
CA ALA A 170 -14.91 -2.08 23.74
C ALA A 170 -15.27 -2.03 22.25
N LEU A 171 -14.99 -3.09 21.47
CA LEU A 171 -15.08 -3.08 20.01
C LEU A 171 -16.43 -2.59 19.47
N PRO A 172 -17.61 -3.01 19.98
CA PRO A 172 -18.89 -2.49 19.50
C PRO A 172 -19.02 -0.97 19.67
N GLY A 173 -18.62 -0.43 20.84
CA GLY A 173 -18.60 1.00 21.10
C GLY A 173 -17.62 1.75 20.19
N ILE A 174 -16.41 1.20 20.01
CA ILE A 174 -15.41 1.73 19.10
C ILE A 174 -15.93 1.78 17.67
N CYS A 175 -16.60 0.73 17.18
CA CYS A 175 -17.16 0.70 15.83
C CYS A 175 -18.24 1.76 15.62
N HIS A 176 -19.15 1.94 16.59
CA HIS A 176 -20.16 3.00 16.49
C HIS A 176 -19.52 4.40 16.44
N MET A 177 -18.54 4.65 17.32
CA MET A 177 -17.82 5.93 17.33
C MET A 177 -17.00 6.13 16.05
N ALA A 178 -16.33 5.10 15.55
CA ALA A 178 -15.58 5.17 14.30
C ALA A 178 -16.49 5.50 13.10
N LEU A 179 -17.71 5.01 13.09
CA LEU A 179 -18.69 5.35 12.06
C LEU A 179 -19.05 6.84 12.14
N VAL A 180 -19.33 7.37 13.34
CA VAL A 180 -19.61 8.81 13.52
C VAL A 180 -18.42 9.66 13.08
N VAL A 181 -17.22 9.32 13.54
CA VAL A 181 -15.98 10.01 13.13
C VAL A 181 -15.81 9.99 11.61
N SER A 182 -16.07 8.86 10.97
CA SER A 182 -15.96 8.70 9.51
C SER A 182 -16.93 9.60 8.76
N VAL A 183 -18.16 9.77 9.25
CA VAL A 183 -19.14 10.68 8.63
C VAL A 183 -18.65 12.13 8.69
N TYR A 184 -18.20 12.60 9.85
CA TYR A 184 -17.65 13.95 9.99
C TYR A 184 -16.40 14.14 9.14
N PHE A 185 -15.50 13.15 9.13
CA PHE A 185 -14.31 13.15 8.29
C PHE A 185 -14.68 13.32 6.80
N PHE A 186 -15.67 12.56 6.34
CA PHE A 186 -16.15 12.65 4.96
C PHE A 186 -16.73 14.04 4.64
N VAL A 187 -17.49 14.65 5.56
CA VAL A 187 -18.03 16.00 5.40
C VAL A 187 -16.90 17.03 5.26
N PHE A 188 -15.89 16.98 6.12
CA PHE A 188 -14.75 17.89 6.05
C PHE A 188 -13.91 17.68 4.77
N MET A 189 -13.72 16.44 4.36
CA MET A 189 -13.04 16.10 3.11
C MET A 189 -13.80 16.65 1.90
N ALA A 190 -15.11 16.43 1.81
CA ALA A 190 -15.94 16.92 0.73
C ALA A 190 -15.98 18.46 0.70
N PHE A 191 -16.09 19.10 1.86
CA PHE A 191 -16.02 20.55 1.97
C PHE A 191 -14.67 21.07 1.48
N GLY A 192 -13.56 20.47 1.92
CA GLY A 192 -12.21 20.86 1.47
C GLY A 192 -12.05 20.74 -0.04
N TYR A 193 -12.47 19.61 -0.61
CA TYR A 193 -12.46 19.40 -2.05
C TYR A 193 -13.28 20.46 -2.83
N LEU A 194 -14.50 20.75 -2.38
CA LEU A 194 -15.39 21.69 -3.08
C LEU A 194 -14.93 23.14 -2.97
N VAL A 195 -14.41 23.56 -1.82
CA VAL A 195 -14.03 24.97 -1.57
C VAL A 195 -12.61 25.27 -2.03
N PHE A 196 -11.67 24.37 -1.82
CA PHE A 196 -10.24 24.63 -2.09
C PHE A 196 -9.71 23.89 -3.32
N GLY A 197 -10.44 22.92 -3.88
CA GLY A 197 -9.94 22.05 -4.95
C GLY A 197 -9.51 22.75 -6.24
N GLN A 198 -10.04 23.96 -6.52
CA GLN A 198 -9.64 24.73 -7.70
C GLN A 198 -8.32 25.50 -7.51
N HIS A 199 -7.91 25.77 -6.28
CA HIS A 199 -6.80 26.68 -5.98
C HIS A 199 -5.65 26.00 -5.24
N GLU A 200 -5.93 24.93 -4.50
CA GLU A 200 -4.96 24.26 -3.65
C GLU A 200 -4.72 22.82 -4.12
N TRP A 201 -3.47 22.49 -4.43
CA TRP A 201 -3.09 21.16 -4.90
C TRP A 201 -3.50 20.03 -3.94
N ASN A 202 -3.42 20.30 -2.64
CA ASN A 202 -3.77 19.35 -1.59
C ASN A 202 -5.25 18.95 -1.57
N TYR A 203 -6.09 19.66 -2.32
CA TYR A 203 -7.54 19.41 -2.45
C TYR A 203 -7.96 19.20 -3.91
N SER A 204 -7.01 19.05 -4.85
CA SER A 204 -7.27 18.96 -6.31
C SER A 204 -8.13 17.75 -6.68
N ASP A 205 -8.07 16.67 -5.92
CA ASP A 205 -8.93 15.51 -6.06
C ASP A 205 -9.31 14.93 -4.68
N MET A 206 -10.28 13.99 -4.67
CA MET A 206 -10.77 13.35 -3.45
C MET A 206 -9.67 12.59 -2.70
N THR A 207 -8.68 12.04 -3.39
CA THR A 207 -7.59 11.26 -2.78
C THR A 207 -6.65 12.19 -2.03
N HIS A 208 -6.24 13.30 -2.66
CA HIS A 208 -5.41 14.31 -2.02
C HIS A 208 -6.14 14.98 -0.86
N ALA A 209 -7.43 15.33 -1.02
CA ALA A 209 -8.25 15.88 0.05
C ALA A 209 -8.34 14.92 1.25
N THR A 210 -8.52 13.60 0.99
CA THR A 210 -8.53 12.57 2.04
C THR A 210 -7.20 12.52 2.79
N GLN A 211 -6.08 12.48 2.07
CA GLN A 211 -4.74 12.46 2.68
C GLN A 211 -4.48 13.71 3.52
N THR A 212 -4.88 14.87 3.02
CA THR A 212 -4.70 16.16 3.69
C THR A 212 -5.52 16.24 4.97
N VAL A 213 -6.80 15.93 4.92
CA VAL A 213 -7.67 15.94 6.10
C VAL A 213 -7.24 14.87 7.12
N PHE A 214 -6.77 13.69 6.65
CA PHE A 214 -6.21 12.69 7.54
C PHE A 214 -4.92 13.15 8.23
N SER A 215 -4.06 13.90 7.52
CA SER A 215 -2.84 14.46 8.12
C SER A 215 -3.15 15.42 9.26
N TYR A 216 -4.27 16.14 9.18
CA TYR A 216 -4.73 17.01 10.28
C TYR A 216 -5.16 16.24 11.51
N CYS A 217 -5.73 15.03 11.37
CA CYS A 217 -6.04 14.17 12.51
C CYS A 217 -4.79 13.79 13.32
N VAL A 218 -3.64 13.68 12.66
CA VAL A 218 -2.34 13.42 13.33
C VAL A 218 -1.53 14.68 13.58
N SER A 219 -2.19 15.86 13.53
CA SER A 219 -1.57 17.18 13.80
C SER A 219 -0.41 17.55 12.85
N ALA A 220 -0.41 17.01 11.64
CA ALA A 220 0.57 17.33 10.60
C ALA A 220 0.04 18.47 9.70
N PHE A 221 0.21 19.72 10.14
CA PHE A 221 -0.19 20.91 9.38
C PHE A 221 0.99 21.43 8.55
N GLN A 222 0.70 21.89 7.32
CA GLN A 222 1.67 22.59 6.49
C GLN A 222 1.39 24.10 6.51
N ASN A 223 2.41 24.89 6.79
CA ASN A 223 2.28 26.35 6.97
C ASN A 223 1.91 27.13 5.68
N THR A 224 1.99 26.48 4.52
CA THR A 224 1.73 27.10 3.20
C THR A 224 0.33 26.85 2.69
N GLU A 225 -0.52 26.16 3.45
CA GLU A 225 -1.88 25.86 3.04
C GLU A 225 -2.77 27.11 3.09
N PHE A 226 -3.75 27.16 2.17
CA PHE A 226 -4.74 28.23 2.04
C PHE A 226 -4.19 29.61 1.65
N ALA A 227 -3.13 29.65 0.82
CA ALA A 227 -2.55 30.92 0.35
C ALA A 227 -3.58 31.81 -0.34
N HIS A 228 -4.52 31.27 -1.12
CA HIS A 228 -5.54 31.98 -1.86
C HIS A 228 -6.80 32.33 -1.05
N SER A 229 -7.11 31.55 0.00
CA SER A 229 -8.37 31.67 0.74
C SER A 229 -8.16 31.68 2.25
N ARG A 230 -7.31 32.58 2.75
CA ARG A 230 -6.86 32.62 4.16
C ARG A 230 -8.01 32.59 5.18
N ALA A 231 -9.05 33.42 4.96
CA ALA A 231 -10.16 33.50 5.92
C ALA A 231 -10.95 32.20 5.99
N MET A 232 -11.29 31.61 4.83
CA MET A 232 -12.01 30.33 4.76
C MET A 232 -11.14 29.16 5.25
N GLY A 233 -9.83 29.19 4.96
CA GLY A 233 -8.88 28.20 5.46
C GLY A 233 -8.76 28.19 6.98
N VAL A 234 -8.69 29.37 7.60
CA VAL A 234 -8.66 29.49 9.07
C VAL A 234 -9.97 28.99 9.69
N LEU A 235 -11.14 29.36 9.12
CA LEU A 235 -12.43 28.87 9.60
C LEU A 235 -12.55 27.36 9.46
N PHE A 236 -12.08 26.80 8.34
CA PHE A 236 -12.06 25.36 8.11
C PHE A 236 -11.19 24.63 9.14
N LEU A 237 -9.94 25.08 9.35
CA LEU A 237 -9.03 24.48 10.32
C LEU A 237 -9.55 24.60 11.76
N LEU A 238 -10.12 25.75 12.13
CA LEU A 238 -10.71 25.97 13.44
C LEU A 238 -11.90 25.02 13.69
N SER A 239 -12.83 24.95 12.74
CA SER A 239 -13.99 24.06 12.84
C SER A 239 -13.57 22.58 12.86
N PHE A 240 -12.61 22.20 11.99
CA PHE A 240 -12.07 20.84 11.97
C PHE A 240 -11.42 20.48 13.31
N THR A 241 -10.51 21.33 13.82
CA THR A 241 -9.81 21.08 15.07
C THR A 241 -10.80 21.00 16.25
N LEU A 242 -11.78 21.88 16.30
CA LEU A 242 -12.77 21.88 17.39
C LEU A 242 -13.63 20.61 17.35
N VAL A 243 -14.16 20.23 16.19
CA VAL A 243 -15.06 19.07 16.07
C VAL A 243 -14.29 17.75 16.10
N MET A 244 -13.27 17.60 15.25
CA MET A 244 -12.59 16.30 15.09
C MET A 244 -11.62 16.02 16.24
N VAL A 245 -10.79 17.01 16.62
CA VAL A 245 -9.75 16.78 17.62
C VAL A 245 -10.30 16.93 19.04
N CYS A 246 -10.97 18.06 19.34
CA CYS A 246 -11.40 18.31 20.73
C CYS A 246 -12.63 17.51 21.15
N VAL A 247 -13.55 17.19 20.24
CA VAL A 247 -14.78 16.48 20.60
C VAL A 247 -14.66 15.00 20.29
N LEU A 248 -14.50 14.63 19.01
CA LEU A 248 -14.61 13.24 18.59
C LEU A 248 -13.47 12.35 19.09
N ILE A 249 -12.23 12.83 19.08
CA ILE A 249 -11.10 12.04 19.59
C ILE A 249 -11.21 11.85 21.11
N ASN A 250 -11.63 12.89 21.87
CA ASN A 250 -11.82 12.74 23.30
C ASN A 250 -12.99 11.81 23.65
N LEU A 251 -14.10 11.84 22.89
CA LEU A 251 -15.18 10.87 23.06
C LEU A 251 -14.72 9.44 22.74
N PHE A 252 -13.92 9.26 21.71
CA PHE A 252 -13.35 7.96 21.37
C PHE A 252 -12.47 7.42 22.50
N GLN A 253 -11.62 8.27 23.08
CA GLN A 253 -10.81 7.91 24.26
C GLN A 253 -11.69 7.53 25.46
N ALA A 254 -12.75 8.30 25.73
CA ALA A 254 -13.67 8.00 26.84
C ALA A 254 -14.36 6.63 26.66
N VAL A 255 -14.78 6.27 25.45
CA VAL A 255 -15.36 4.95 25.14
C VAL A 255 -14.36 3.81 25.37
N ILE A 256 -13.09 4.01 25.03
CA ILE A 256 -12.06 3.01 25.30
C ILE A 256 -11.82 2.88 26.79
N LEU A 257 -11.67 3.99 27.52
CA LEU A 257 -11.43 3.99 28.96
C LEU A 257 -12.56 3.34 29.76
N SER A 258 -13.83 3.60 29.39
CA SER A 258 -14.98 2.98 30.03
C SER A 258 -15.06 1.45 29.86
N ALA A 259 -14.33 0.90 28.92
CA ALA A 259 -14.26 -0.56 28.70
C ALA A 259 -13.14 -1.22 29.53
N TYR A 260 -12.28 -0.41 30.20
CA TYR A 260 -11.24 -0.89 31.11
C TYR A 260 -11.71 -0.95 32.57
N GLU A 261 -12.79 -0.24 32.92
CA GLU A 261 -13.47 -0.30 34.22
C GLU A 261 -14.46 -1.48 34.27
#